data_a44a130095f7298eaf04a1f1452d6cb7
#
_entry.id   a44a130095f7298eaf04a1f1452d6cb7
#
_cell.length_a   1.000
_cell.length_b   1.000
_cell.length_c   1.000
_cell.angle_alpha   90.00
_cell.angle_beta   90.00
_cell.angle_gamma   90.00
#
_symmetry.space_group_name_H-M   'P 1'
#
loop_
_entity.id
_entity.type
_entity.pdbx_description
1 polymer ?
#
loop_
_entity_poly.entity_id
_entity_poly.type
_entity_poly.pdbx_seq_one_letter_code
_entity_poly.pdbx_strand_id
1 'polypeptide(L)'
;MAITGSIQQKNGKWYAVLNLKDANGKRKPKWIPTGFKIRGNKKKAELFLEQQIRKYSENAIGDNANDMLLADYFERWLPKIETEVRPNTFRAYKGNMMNHIIPYFRKKKTKLQQLCPVNLEDYYQYLKGKGLSSTTIKHHHQNISKALSDAVHDQLLAYNPASSAKSPSPAKFKAKFLTPKQLEQLMILIKGTVIELPVQLCSIYGFRRSEVLGLKWKYIDFEKRTITIAETLQQCVGGSYVEDTKTESSRRVLPLTQQAYDLLMTQREMQIERSRVMGCYYYKSDYVCTWADGRVIQPNYLTKNFHQILLNSDLPMVRFHDLRHSTASNLMEQNVSIVNISGWLGHSSPTTTLNFYAHTNQEQKKRVANVIDDMISVR
;
A
#
# COMPACT_ATOMS: atom_id res chain seq x y z
N MET A 1 0.78 1.41 31.96
CA MET A 1 1.67 2.42 31.34
C MET A 1 2.99 1.78 30.99
N ALA A 2 3.49 1.95 29.78
CA ALA A 2 4.79 1.37 29.39
C ALA A 2 5.91 1.97 30.27
N ILE A 3 6.74 1.09 30.83
CA ILE A 3 7.95 1.49 31.56
C ILE A 3 8.96 1.93 30.49
N THR A 4 9.41 3.19 30.60
CA THR A 4 10.48 3.72 29.73
C THR A 4 11.76 3.89 30.54
N GLY A 5 12.89 3.97 29.88
CA GLY A 5 14.16 4.19 30.55
C GLY A 5 15.19 4.83 29.65
N SER A 6 16.30 5.23 30.27
CA SER A 6 17.47 5.77 29.57
C SER A 6 18.74 5.29 30.26
N ILE A 7 19.86 5.27 29.53
CA ILE A 7 21.18 5.08 30.16
C ILE A 7 21.74 6.45 30.55
N GLN A 8 22.27 6.53 31.74
CA GLN A 8 22.93 7.75 32.24
C GLN A 8 24.29 7.46 32.83
N GLN A 9 25.17 8.44 32.79
CA GLN A 9 26.52 8.36 33.33
C GLN A 9 26.58 8.93 34.75
N LYS A 10 27.09 8.14 35.68
CA LYS A 10 27.33 8.59 37.04
C LYS A 10 28.54 7.87 37.63
N ASN A 11 29.44 8.59 38.30
CA ASN A 11 30.62 8.07 38.98
C ASN A 11 31.50 7.15 38.07
N GLY A 12 31.73 7.56 36.81
CA GLY A 12 32.56 6.82 35.86
C GLY A 12 31.94 5.51 35.33
N LYS A 13 30.66 5.25 35.59
CA LYS A 13 29.91 4.03 35.17
C LYS A 13 28.58 4.38 34.52
N TRP A 14 28.07 3.46 33.72
CA TRP A 14 26.73 3.49 33.17
C TRP A 14 25.71 3.05 34.21
N TYR A 15 24.55 3.71 34.22
CA TYR A 15 23.37 3.35 34.98
C TYR A 15 22.17 3.22 34.04
N ALA A 16 21.35 2.21 34.24
CA ALA A 16 20.02 2.13 33.65
C ALA A 16 19.02 2.89 34.54
N VAL A 17 18.34 3.89 34.01
CA VAL A 17 17.36 4.70 34.74
C VAL A 17 15.98 4.37 34.22
N LEU A 18 15.17 3.68 35.02
CA LEU A 18 13.78 3.34 34.69
C LEU A 18 12.83 4.46 35.17
N ASN A 19 11.94 4.89 34.29
CA ASN A 19 10.89 5.85 34.63
C ASN A 19 9.68 5.10 35.22
N LEU A 20 9.67 4.88 36.53
CA LEU A 20 8.55 4.32 37.23
C LEU A 20 7.60 5.42 37.72
N LYS A 21 6.34 5.07 38.03
CA LYS A 21 5.38 5.93 38.69
C LYS A 21 5.05 5.33 40.05
N ASP A 22 4.82 6.16 41.07
CA ASP A 22 4.32 5.73 42.38
C ASP A 22 2.80 5.48 42.33
N ALA A 23 2.21 5.04 43.45
CA ALA A 23 0.78 4.76 43.56
C ALA A 23 -0.11 5.99 43.27
N ASN A 24 0.45 7.21 43.31
CA ASN A 24 -0.23 8.47 43.04
C ASN A 24 0.01 8.98 41.60
N GLY A 25 0.65 8.17 40.73
CA GLY A 25 0.95 8.52 39.35
C GLY A 25 2.15 9.48 39.20
N LYS A 26 2.84 9.87 40.30
CA LYS A 26 3.99 10.75 40.26
C LYS A 26 5.25 10.01 39.80
N ARG A 27 6.06 10.61 38.96
CA ARG A 27 7.31 10.04 38.42
C ARG A 27 8.32 9.76 39.53
N LYS A 28 8.76 8.49 39.64
CA LYS A 28 9.80 8.03 40.58
C LYS A 28 10.86 7.23 39.80
N PRO A 29 11.93 7.91 39.33
CA PRO A 29 12.96 7.22 38.54
C PRO A 29 13.76 6.26 39.43
N LYS A 30 13.98 5.02 38.93
CA LYS A 30 14.81 4.03 39.61
C LYS A 30 16.13 3.86 38.88
N TRP A 31 17.23 4.08 39.61
CA TRP A 31 18.58 3.97 39.09
C TRP A 31 19.13 2.58 39.39
N ILE A 32 19.57 1.86 38.35
CA ILE A 32 20.13 0.53 38.48
C ILE A 32 21.56 0.55 37.94
N PRO A 33 22.58 0.22 38.77
CA PRO A 33 23.96 0.17 38.30
C PRO A 33 24.15 -0.94 37.29
N THR A 34 24.73 -0.65 36.13
CA THR A 34 25.00 -1.66 35.10
C THR A 34 26.30 -2.43 35.35
N GLY A 35 27.19 -1.93 36.20
CA GLY A 35 28.54 -2.42 36.40
C GLY A 35 29.54 -2.02 35.31
N PHE A 36 29.11 -1.48 34.20
CA PHE A 36 29.96 -1.17 33.05
C PHE A 36 30.61 0.22 33.17
N LYS A 37 31.93 0.31 32.88
CA LYS A 37 32.65 1.57 32.72
C LYS A 37 32.16 2.31 31.45
N ILE A 38 32.26 3.66 31.44
CA ILE A 38 31.71 4.48 30.35
C ILE A 38 32.37 4.18 29.00
N ARG A 39 33.70 4.05 28.96
CA ARG A 39 34.45 3.89 27.70
C ARG A 39 34.19 2.54 27.05
N GLY A 40 33.69 2.53 25.82
CA GLY A 40 33.49 1.33 24.97
C GLY A 40 32.28 0.43 25.32
N ASN A 41 31.50 0.73 26.37
CA ASN A 41 30.44 -0.14 26.85
C ASN A 41 29.02 0.40 26.67
N LYS A 42 28.81 1.42 25.85
CA LYS A 42 27.48 2.02 25.66
C LYS A 42 26.44 0.99 25.19
N LYS A 43 26.75 0.19 24.16
CA LYS A 43 25.85 -0.87 23.65
C LYS A 43 25.50 -1.93 24.71
N LYS A 44 26.47 -2.29 25.57
CA LYS A 44 26.22 -3.25 26.68
C LYS A 44 25.29 -2.65 27.72
N ALA A 45 25.42 -1.36 28.00
CA ALA A 45 24.53 -0.65 28.92
C ALA A 45 23.12 -0.49 28.37
N GLU A 46 22.96 -0.28 27.06
CA GLU A 46 21.67 -0.25 26.36
C GLU A 46 20.98 -1.61 26.43
N LEU A 47 21.68 -2.71 26.13
CA LEU A 47 21.15 -4.06 26.27
C LEU A 47 20.73 -4.38 27.71
N PHE A 48 21.53 -3.97 28.68
CA PHE A 48 21.18 -4.13 30.10
C PHE A 48 19.91 -3.32 30.47
N LEU A 49 19.78 -2.10 29.97
CA LEU A 49 18.57 -1.30 30.15
C LEU A 49 17.35 -2.02 29.58
N GLU A 50 17.43 -2.56 28.37
CA GLU A 50 16.34 -3.33 27.76
C GLU A 50 15.94 -4.54 28.61
N GLN A 51 16.91 -5.28 29.13
CA GLN A 51 16.65 -6.41 30.02
C GLN A 51 15.95 -5.96 31.32
N GLN A 52 16.37 -4.82 31.91
CA GLN A 52 15.74 -4.29 33.13
C GLN A 52 14.32 -3.79 32.85
N ILE A 53 14.09 -3.07 31.74
CA ILE A 53 12.75 -2.66 31.34
C ILE A 53 11.84 -3.88 31.23
N ARG A 54 12.32 -4.95 30.56
CA ARG A 54 11.58 -6.21 30.44
C ARG A 54 11.23 -6.80 31.80
N LYS A 55 12.21 -6.99 32.69
CA LYS A 55 12.02 -7.56 34.04
C LYS A 55 11.02 -6.78 34.89
N TYR A 56 11.08 -5.45 34.86
CA TYR A 56 10.15 -4.61 35.64
C TYR A 56 8.76 -4.54 35.04
N SER A 57 8.63 -4.71 33.73
CA SER A 57 7.34 -4.76 33.06
C SER A 57 6.64 -6.10 33.25
N GLU A 58 7.38 -7.20 33.28
CA GLU A 58 6.85 -8.55 33.59
C GLU A 58 6.20 -8.57 34.98
N ASN A 59 6.79 -7.87 35.97
CA ASN A 59 6.24 -7.76 37.32
C ASN A 59 5.01 -6.82 37.45
N ALA A 60 4.75 -6.00 36.44
CA ALA A 60 3.64 -5.04 36.44
C ALA A 60 2.41 -5.57 35.68
N ILE A 61 2.53 -6.69 34.97
CA ILE A 61 1.47 -7.30 34.19
C ILE A 61 0.80 -8.38 35.06
N GLY A 62 -0.51 -8.24 35.28
CA GLY A 62 -1.28 -9.19 36.10
C GLY A 62 -1.23 -10.63 35.60
N ASP A 63 -1.38 -11.59 36.49
CA ASP A 63 -1.22 -13.03 36.28
C ASP A 63 -1.98 -13.62 35.07
N ASN A 64 -3.10 -13.03 34.67
CA ASN A 64 -3.90 -13.48 33.53
C ASN A 64 -3.28 -13.20 32.15
N ALA A 65 -2.33 -12.27 32.02
CA ALA A 65 -1.63 -11.99 30.76
C ALA A 65 -0.41 -12.90 30.54
N ASN A 66 0.14 -13.49 31.61
CA ASN A 66 1.35 -14.30 31.53
C ASN A 66 1.16 -15.65 30.81
N ASP A 67 -0.08 -16.13 30.68
CA ASP A 67 -0.37 -17.45 30.09
C ASP A 67 -1.09 -17.38 28.74
N MET A 68 -1.37 -16.18 28.23
CA MET A 68 -2.05 -16.00 26.96
C MET A 68 -1.18 -16.44 25.78
N LEU A 69 -1.73 -17.31 24.92
CA LEU A 69 -1.09 -17.64 23.65
C LEU A 69 -1.11 -16.45 22.69
N LEU A 70 -0.03 -16.25 21.95
CA LEU A 70 0.04 -15.22 20.90
C LEU A 70 -1.07 -15.38 19.85
N ALA A 71 -1.41 -16.62 19.51
CA ALA A 71 -2.48 -16.92 18.56
C ALA A 71 -3.86 -16.44 19.08
N ASP A 72 -4.14 -16.65 20.39
CA ASP A 72 -5.40 -16.23 21.02
C ASP A 72 -5.47 -14.69 21.12
N TYR A 73 -4.34 -14.05 21.40
CA TYR A 73 -4.25 -12.58 21.33
C TYR A 73 -4.61 -12.06 19.93
N PHE A 74 -4.04 -12.62 18.87
CA PHE A 74 -4.33 -12.20 17.49
C PHE A 74 -5.80 -12.42 17.11
N GLU A 75 -6.44 -13.50 17.56
CA GLU A 75 -7.87 -13.70 17.34
C GLU A 75 -8.73 -12.64 18.04
N ARG A 76 -8.37 -12.25 19.27
CA ARG A 76 -9.05 -11.17 20.00
C ARG A 76 -8.79 -9.80 19.39
N TRP A 77 -7.62 -9.59 18.79
CA TRP A 77 -7.24 -8.32 18.16
C TRP A 77 -7.97 -8.08 16.83
N LEU A 78 -8.31 -9.12 16.07
CA LEU A 78 -8.95 -8.99 14.75
C LEU A 78 -10.27 -8.18 14.78
N PRO A 79 -11.24 -8.42 15.69
CA PRO A 79 -12.45 -7.59 15.77
C PRO A 79 -12.15 -6.11 16.10
N LYS A 80 -11.11 -5.84 16.90
CA LYS A 80 -10.71 -4.47 17.24
C LYS A 80 -10.23 -3.73 15.99
N ILE A 81 -9.31 -4.31 15.24
CA ILE A 81 -8.75 -3.68 14.03
C ILE A 81 -9.80 -3.54 12.90
N GLU A 82 -10.84 -4.37 12.87
CA GLU A 82 -11.93 -4.28 11.90
C GLU A 82 -12.63 -2.92 11.94
N THR A 83 -12.80 -2.35 13.14
CA THR A 83 -13.44 -1.04 13.32
C THR A 83 -12.52 0.14 13.03
N GLU A 84 -11.19 -0.08 13.00
CA GLU A 84 -10.18 0.99 12.82
C GLU A 84 -9.74 1.18 11.37
N VAL A 85 -9.86 0.13 10.54
CA VAL A 85 -9.30 0.16 9.18
C VAL A 85 -10.38 -0.04 8.11
N ARG A 86 -10.07 0.37 6.88
CA ARG A 86 -10.98 0.18 5.74
C ARG A 86 -11.20 -1.31 5.43
N PRO A 87 -12.38 -1.70 4.88
CA PRO A 87 -12.75 -3.11 4.65
C PRO A 87 -11.71 -3.92 3.87
N ASN A 88 -11.11 -3.35 2.82
CA ASN A 88 -10.07 -4.05 2.05
C ASN A 88 -8.76 -4.22 2.82
N THR A 89 -8.41 -3.28 3.70
CA THR A 89 -7.25 -3.39 4.59
C THR A 89 -7.51 -4.48 5.63
N PHE A 90 -8.70 -4.48 6.26
CA PHE A 90 -9.09 -5.54 7.19
C PHE A 90 -9.04 -6.92 6.55
N ARG A 91 -9.54 -7.06 5.32
CA ARG A 91 -9.48 -8.34 4.58
C ARG A 91 -8.03 -8.84 4.45
N ALA A 92 -7.08 -7.96 4.13
CA ALA A 92 -5.67 -8.32 4.04
C ALA A 92 -5.11 -8.75 5.41
N TYR A 93 -5.43 -8.02 6.49
CA TYR A 93 -5.09 -8.41 7.86
C TYR A 93 -5.66 -9.79 8.20
N LYS A 94 -6.98 -9.96 8.05
CA LYS A 94 -7.69 -11.21 8.35
C LYS A 94 -7.11 -12.38 7.57
N GLY A 95 -6.87 -12.20 6.25
CA GLY A 95 -6.28 -13.23 5.40
C GLY A 95 -4.91 -13.67 5.88
N ASN A 96 -4.00 -12.74 6.16
CA ASN A 96 -2.66 -13.05 6.65
C ASN A 96 -2.69 -13.68 8.05
N MET A 97 -3.52 -13.15 8.96
CA MET A 97 -3.64 -13.67 10.33
C MET A 97 -4.22 -15.08 10.34
N MET A 98 -5.38 -15.29 9.73
CA MET A 98 -6.10 -16.57 9.81
C MET A 98 -5.44 -17.69 9.02
N ASN A 99 -4.87 -17.39 7.85
CA ASN A 99 -4.32 -18.44 6.97
C ASN A 99 -2.86 -18.80 7.28
N HIS A 100 -2.10 -17.90 7.92
CA HIS A 100 -0.66 -18.09 8.09
C HIS A 100 -0.16 -17.84 9.52
N ILE A 101 -0.44 -16.66 10.09
CA ILE A 101 0.18 -16.21 11.34
C ILE A 101 -0.37 -17.01 12.52
N ILE A 102 -1.66 -17.00 12.72
CA ILE A 102 -2.34 -17.70 13.84
C ILE A 102 -2.05 -19.20 13.82
N PRO A 103 -2.20 -19.92 12.68
CA PRO A 103 -1.92 -21.35 12.64
C PRO A 103 -0.47 -21.70 13.00
N TYR A 104 0.51 -20.89 12.54
CA TYR A 104 1.91 -21.12 12.85
C TYR A 104 2.20 -20.98 14.35
N PHE A 105 1.82 -19.84 14.96
CA PHE A 105 2.10 -19.58 16.36
C PHE A 105 1.28 -20.46 17.30
N ARG A 106 0.08 -20.88 16.90
CA ARG A 106 -0.72 -21.86 17.64
C ARG A 106 -0.02 -23.23 17.70
N LYS A 107 0.49 -23.70 16.55
CA LYS A 107 1.28 -24.95 16.49
C LYS A 107 2.54 -24.87 17.36
N LYS A 108 3.18 -23.71 17.42
CA LYS A 108 4.39 -23.47 18.25
C LYS A 108 4.07 -23.25 19.75
N LYS A 109 2.79 -23.09 20.10
CA LYS A 109 2.33 -22.77 21.47
C LYS A 109 3.05 -21.56 22.08
N THR A 110 3.38 -20.55 21.23
CA THR A 110 4.12 -19.36 21.65
C THR A 110 3.23 -18.51 22.55
N LYS A 111 3.70 -18.19 23.75
CA LYS A 111 3.02 -17.26 24.66
C LYS A 111 3.32 -15.81 24.28
N LEU A 112 2.36 -14.90 24.42
CA LEU A 112 2.50 -13.49 24.08
C LEU A 112 3.72 -12.85 24.79
N GLN A 113 3.84 -13.10 26.09
CA GLN A 113 4.92 -12.56 26.93
C GLN A 113 6.32 -13.14 26.63
N GLN A 114 6.39 -14.30 26.02
CA GLN A 114 7.65 -14.99 25.69
C GLN A 114 8.10 -14.73 24.25
N LEU A 115 7.30 -13.97 23.48
CA LEU A 115 7.63 -13.66 22.10
C LEU A 115 8.90 -12.80 22.04
N CYS A 116 9.89 -13.28 21.30
CA CYS A 116 11.14 -12.56 21.05
C CYS A 116 11.37 -12.38 19.54
N PRO A 117 12.27 -11.48 19.12
CA PRO A 117 12.57 -11.22 17.71
C PRO A 117 12.92 -12.47 16.91
N VAL A 118 13.66 -13.41 17.50
CA VAL A 118 14.06 -14.67 16.86
C VAL A 118 12.85 -15.52 16.46
N ASN A 119 11.80 -15.58 17.27
CA ASN A 119 10.58 -16.33 16.92
C ASN A 119 9.90 -15.77 15.66
N LEU A 120 9.97 -14.44 15.46
CA LEU A 120 9.44 -13.79 14.27
C LEU A 120 10.34 -14.06 13.05
N GLU A 121 11.65 -14.05 13.24
CA GLU A 121 12.61 -14.36 12.17
C GLU A 121 12.46 -15.81 11.72
N ASP A 122 12.29 -16.77 12.64
CA ASP A 122 11.96 -18.18 12.34
C ASP A 122 10.66 -18.29 11.51
N TYR A 123 9.65 -17.52 11.88
CA TYR A 123 8.40 -17.45 11.11
C TYR A 123 8.64 -16.94 9.69
N TYR A 124 9.48 -15.92 9.49
CA TYR A 124 9.78 -15.40 8.16
C TYR A 124 10.56 -16.43 7.33
N GLN A 125 11.48 -17.17 7.92
CA GLN A 125 12.18 -18.28 7.23
C GLN A 125 11.20 -19.40 6.85
N TYR A 126 10.27 -19.75 7.73
CA TYR A 126 9.21 -20.71 7.42
C TYR A 126 8.36 -20.27 6.22
N LEU A 127 7.95 -18.99 6.14
CA LEU A 127 7.19 -18.45 5.02
C LEU A 127 8.02 -18.47 3.73
N LYS A 128 9.32 -18.15 3.81
CA LYS A 128 10.24 -18.24 2.68
C LYS A 128 10.39 -19.66 2.19
N GLY A 129 10.48 -20.63 3.07
CA GLY A 129 10.49 -22.06 2.75
C GLY A 129 9.20 -22.55 2.08
N LYS A 130 8.07 -21.86 2.32
CA LYS A 130 6.79 -22.07 1.60
C LYS A 130 6.71 -21.34 0.25
N GLY A 131 7.76 -20.67 -0.21
CA GLY A 131 7.80 -19.96 -1.48
C GLY A 131 7.15 -18.58 -1.49
N LEU A 132 6.81 -17.99 -0.32
CA LEU A 132 6.24 -16.65 -0.29
C LEU A 132 7.30 -15.60 -0.61
N SER A 133 6.90 -14.56 -1.35
CA SER A 133 7.80 -13.47 -1.72
C SER A 133 8.21 -12.62 -0.51
N SER A 134 9.39 -12.00 -0.57
CA SER A 134 9.86 -11.07 0.49
C SER A 134 8.86 -9.92 0.73
N THR A 135 8.17 -9.47 -0.30
CA THR A 135 7.11 -8.45 -0.18
C THR A 135 5.94 -8.96 0.66
N THR A 136 5.48 -10.19 0.41
CA THR A 136 4.41 -10.83 1.19
C THR A 136 4.84 -11.00 2.64
N ILE A 137 6.07 -11.49 2.89
CA ILE A 137 6.60 -11.66 4.23
C ILE A 137 6.69 -10.30 4.96
N LYS A 138 7.06 -9.24 4.27
CA LYS A 138 7.05 -7.88 4.84
C LYS A 138 5.64 -7.43 5.25
N HIS A 139 4.61 -7.77 4.48
CA HIS A 139 3.23 -7.50 4.89
C HIS A 139 2.84 -8.29 6.15
N HIS A 140 3.24 -9.56 6.27
CA HIS A 140 3.05 -10.31 7.51
C HIS A 140 3.74 -9.65 8.70
N HIS A 141 4.99 -9.21 8.53
CA HIS A 141 5.73 -8.45 9.56
C HIS A 141 4.97 -7.18 9.97
N GLN A 142 4.48 -6.39 9.02
CA GLN A 142 3.70 -5.17 9.30
C GLN A 142 2.43 -5.46 10.08
N ASN A 143 1.70 -6.53 9.73
CA ASN A 143 0.47 -6.93 10.42
C ASN A 143 0.77 -7.36 11.86
N ILE A 144 1.80 -8.19 12.07
CA ILE A 144 2.26 -8.61 13.40
C ILE A 144 2.72 -7.39 14.20
N SER A 145 3.53 -6.52 13.62
CA SER A 145 4.06 -5.32 14.28
C SER A 145 2.93 -4.37 14.73
N LYS A 146 1.89 -4.18 13.90
CA LYS A 146 0.71 -3.36 14.30
C LYS A 146 0.00 -4.00 15.49
N ALA A 147 -0.30 -5.29 15.43
CA ALA A 147 -0.98 -6.00 16.53
C ALA A 147 -0.16 -5.97 17.83
N LEU A 148 1.16 -6.17 17.75
CA LEU A 148 2.02 -6.10 18.93
C LEU A 148 2.20 -4.67 19.47
N SER A 149 2.15 -3.65 18.62
CA SER A 149 2.11 -2.25 19.08
C SER A 149 0.82 -1.94 19.86
N ASP A 150 -0.30 -2.50 19.42
CA ASP A 150 -1.56 -2.39 20.15
C ASP A 150 -1.50 -3.18 21.47
N ALA A 151 -0.83 -4.34 21.51
CA ALA A 151 -0.58 -5.08 22.75
C ALA A 151 0.26 -4.26 23.76
N VAL A 152 1.24 -3.48 23.28
CA VAL A 152 2.01 -2.57 24.13
C VAL A 152 1.13 -1.42 24.62
N HIS A 153 0.30 -0.84 23.75
CA HIS A 153 -0.64 0.22 24.14
C HIS A 153 -1.63 -0.28 25.21
N ASP A 154 -2.15 -1.51 25.04
CA ASP A 154 -3.07 -2.15 25.96
C ASP A 154 -2.37 -2.73 27.21
N GLN A 155 -1.06 -2.47 27.39
CA GLN A 155 -0.22 -2.92 28.53
C GLN A 155 -0.10 -4.45 28.66
N LEU A 156 -0.37 -5.20 27.60
CA LEU A 156 -0.16 -6.64 27.54
C LEU A 156 1.30 -7.01 27.24
N LEU A 157 2.07 -6.11 26.65
CA LEU A 157 3.49 -6.23 26.40
C LEU A 157 4.26 -4.98 26.86
N ALA A 158 5.48 -5.18 27.30
CA ALA A 158 6.38 -4.09 27.67
C ALA A 158 6.96 -3.34 26.46
N TYR A 159 7.23 -4.06 25.39
CA TYR A 159 7.80 -3.55 24.14
C TYR A 159 7.32 -4.41 22.97
N ASN A 160 7.46 -3.88 21.76
CA ASN A 160 7.10 -4.60 20.54
C ASN A 160 8.32 -5.38 20.00
N PRO A 161 8.36 -6.74 20.09
CA PRO A 161 9.48 -7.52 19.57
C PRO A 161 9.70 -7.42 18.06
N ALA A 162 8.63 -7.10 17.31
CA ALA A 162 8.74 -6.93 15.86
C ALA A 162 9.61 -5.73 15.46
N SER A 163 9.77 -4.73 16.32
CA SER A 163 10.62 -3.56 16.04
C SER A 163 12.10 -3.92 15.90
N SER A 164 12.56 -5.00 16.54
CA SER A 164 13.94 -5.49 16.50
C SER A 164 14.14 -6.68 15.56
N ALA A 165 13.04 -7.30 15.08
CA ALA A 165 13.11 -8.45 14.19
C ALA A 165 13.50 -8.04 12.76
N LYS A 166 14.44 -8.75 12.15
CA LYS A 166 14.89 -8.51 10.77
C LYS A 166 13.89 -9.08 9.76
N SER A 167 13.01 -8.22 9.22
CA SER A 167 12.14 -8.63 8.12
C SER A 167 12.90 -8.69 6.79
N PRO A 168 12.57 -9.62 5.87
CA PRO A 168 13.17 -9.65 4.55
C PRO A 168 12.92 -8.35 3.78
N SER A 169 13.97 -7.83 3.14
CA SER A 169 13.85 -6.68 2.25
C SER A 169 13.23 -7.11 0.92
N PRO A 170 12.16 -6.44 0.45
CA PRO A 170 11.61 -6.69 -0.87
C PRO A 170 12.65 -6.44 -1.96
N ALA A 171 12.64 -7.27 -3.00
CA ALA A 171 13.39 -6.97 -4.22
C ALA A 171 12.90 -5.65 -4.82
N LYS A 172 13.82 -4.87 -5.40
CA LYS A 172 13.46 -3.64 -6.12
C LYS A 172 12.52 -4.00 -7.27
N PHE A 173 11.35 -3.42 -7.27
CA PHE A 173 10.38 -3.60 -8.35
C PHE A 173 10.86 -2.85 -9.59
N LYS A 174 11.01 -3.57 -10.71
CA LYS A 174 11.22 -2.95 -12.03
C LYS A 174 9.85 -2.80 -12.69
N ALA A 175 9.39 -1.58 -12.86
CA ALA A 175 8.16 -1.30 -13.58
C ALA A 175 8.33 -1.76 -15.04
N LYS A 176 7.33 -2.49 -15.55
CA LYS A 176 7.15 -2.77 -16.97
C LYS A 176 6.15 -1.74 -17.50
N PHE A 177 6.40 -1.20 -18.67
CA PHE A 177 5.49 -0.27 -19.32
C PHE A 177 5.41 -0.57 -20.82
N LEU A 178 4.33 -0.12 -21.45
CA LEU A 178 4.12 -0.24 -22.88
C LEU A 178 4.60 1.04 -23.58
N THR A 179 5.35 0.88 -24.65
CA THR A 179 5.75 1.97 -25.55
C THR A 179 4.52 2.50 -26.31
N PRO A 180 4.59 3.71 -26.94
CA PRO A 180 3.49 4.22 -27.75
C PRO A 180 3.00 3.23 -28.83
N LYS A 181 3.90 2.57 -29.56
CA LYS A 181 3.55 1.55 -30.56
C LYS A 181 2.83 0.34 -29.94
N GLN A 182 3.25 -0.11 -28.75
CA GLN A 182 2.60 -1.21 -28.06
C GLN A 182 1.22 -0.80 -27.52
N LEU A 183 1.04 0.47 -27.11
CA LEU A 183 -0.29 0.99 -26.77
C LEU A 183 -1.21 1.04 -27.98
N GLU A 184 -0.73 1.45 -29.16
CA GLU A 184 -1.52 1.38 -30.40
C GLU A 184 -1.96 -0.05 -30.72
N GLN A 185 -1.05 -1.03 -30.62
CA GLN A 185 -1.37 -2.45 -30.79
C GLN A 185 -2.41 -2.92 -29.77
N LEU A 186 -2.27 -2.49 -28.51
CA LEU A 186 -3.25 -2.80 -27.46
C LEU A 186 -4.63 -2.24 -27.82
N MET A 187 -4.72 -1.00 -28.34
CA MET A 187 -5.99 -0.39 -28.75
C MET A 187 -6.69 -1.21 -29.84
N ILE A 188 -5.93 -1.79 -30.77
CA ILE A 188 -6.49 -2.68 -31.81
C ILE A 188 -7.03 -3.98 -31.18
N LEU A 189 -6.29 -4.58 -30.26
CA LEU A 189 -6.65 -5.86 -29.63
C LEU A 189 -7.89 -5.77 -28.74
N ILE A 190 -8.11 -4.61 -28.08
CA ILE A 190 -9.27 -4.42 -27.18
C ILE A 190 -10.53 -3.96 -27.92
N LYS A 191 -10.44 -3.59 -29.19
CA LYS A 191 -11.54 -3.05 -29.97
C LYS A 191 -12.76 -3.98 -29.96
N GLY A 192 -13.94 -3.43 -29.68
CA GLY A 192 -15.20 -4.18 -29.58
C GLY A 192 -15.37 -5.00 -28.30
N THR A 193 -14.37 -5.02 -27.42
CA THR A 193 -14.49 -5.73 -26.13
C THR A 193 -15.15 -4.84 -25.06
N VAL A 194 -15.70 -5.47 -24.01
CA VAL A 194 -16.30 -4.76 -22.87
C VAL A 194 -15.28 -3.89 -22.13
N ILE A 195 -14.00 -4.22 -22.21
CA ILE A 195 -12.93 -3.49 -21.51
C ILE A 195 -12.29 -2.38 -22.36
N GLU A 196 -12.76 -2.15 -23.58
CA GLU A 196 -12.20 -1.16 -24.50
C GLU A 196 -12.17 0.23 -23.87
N LEU A 197 -13.32 0.77 -23.48
CA LEU A 197 -13.42 2.11 -22.91
C LEU A 197 -12.59 2.29 -21.63
N PRO A 198 -12.67 1.42 -20.59
CA PRO A 198 -11.86 1.58 -19.40
C PRO A 198 -10.34 1.48 -19.68
N VAL A 199 -9.89 0.67 -20.64
CA VAL A 199 -8.48 0.60 -21.02
C VAL A 199 -8.04 1.86 -21.73
N GLN A 200 -8.83 2.38 -22.69
CA GLN A 200 -8.56 3.63 -23.39
C GLN A 200 -8.45 4.83 -22.42
N LEU A 201 -9.43 4.98 -21.50
CA LEU A 201 -9.39 6.05 -20.50
C LEU A 201 -8.19 5.93 -19.55
N CYS A 202 -7.82 4.71 -19.16
CA CYS A 202 -6.61 4.47 -18.36
C CYS A 202 -5.33 4.80 -19.13
N SER A 203 -5.29 4.57 -20.43
CA SER A 203 -4.13 4.89 -21.27
C SER A 203 -3.99 6.40 -21.50
N ILE A 204 -5.09 7.14 -21.57
CA ILE A 204 -5.10 8.61 -21.72
C ILE A 204 -4.73 9.29 -20.39
N TYR A 205 -5.42 8.94 -19.31
CA TYR A 205 -5.34 9.66 -18.03
C TYR A 205 -4.46 9.02 -16.97
N GLY A 206 -4.04 7.77 -17.18
CA GLY A 206 -3.35 7.00 -16.15
C GLY A 206 -4.23 6.69 -14.92
N PHE A 207 -5.54 6.55 -15.09
CA PHE A 207 -6.46 6.24 -14.00
C PHE A 207 -6.11 4.93 -13.30
N ARG A 208 -6.36 4.89 -11.99
CA ARG A 208 -6.36 3.61 -11.27
C ARG A 208 -7.59 2.79 -11.69
N ARG A 209 -7.50 1.46 -11.65
CA ARG A 209 -8.61 0.55 -11.95
C ARG A 209 -9.91 0.95 -11.25
N SER A 210 -9.82 1.28 -9.97
CA SER A 210 -10.97 1.67 -9.17
C SER A 210 -11.51 3.05 -9.52
N GLU A 211 -10.68 3.96 -10.03
CA GLU A 211 -11.08 5.30 -10.48
C GLU A 211 -11.89 5.23 -11.79
N VAL A 212 -11.36 4.51 -12.79
CA VAL A 212 -12.04 4.40 -14.09
C VAL A 212 -13.37 3.66 -13.99
N LEU A 213 -13.46 2.60 -13.16
CA LEU A 213 -14.71 1.88 -12.95
C LEU A 213 -15.68 2.60 -12.02
N GLY A 214 -15.18 3.50 -11.17
CA GLY A 214 -16.00 4.37 -10.31
C GLY A 214 -16.45 5.66 -11.00
N LEU A 215 -16.02 5.90 -12.24
CA LEU A 215 -16.38 7.12 -12.97
C LEU A 215 -17.87 7.15 -13.28
N LYS A 216 -18.51 8.29 -12.99
CA LYS A 216 -19.94 8.53 -13.23
C LYS A 216 -20.16 9.73 -14.12
N TRP A 217 -21.27 9.74 -14.86
CA TRP A 217 -21.63 10.82 -15.77
C TRP A 217 -21.73 12.17 -15.08
N LYS A 218 -22.22 12.23 -13.83
CA LYS A 218 -22.32 13.46 -13.03
C LYS A 218 -20.97 14.15 -12.78
N TYR A 219 -19.86 13.45 -13.00
CA TYR A 219 -18.49 13.96 -12.81
C TYR A 219 -17.81 14.37 -14.12
N ILE A 220 -18.55 14.37 -15.25
CA ILE A 220 -18.07 14.79 -16.55
C ILE A 220 -18.85 16.04 -16.98
N ASP A 221 -18.15 17.14 -17.11
CA ASP A 221 -18.70 18.39 -17.61
C ASP A 221 -18.23 18.59 -19.06
N PHE A 222 -19.15 18.34 -20.00
CA PHE A 222 -18.85 18.43 -21.44
C PHE A 222 -18.75 19.89 -21.92
N GLU A 223 -19.41 20.83 -21.24
CA GLU A 223 -19.37 22.26 -21.58
C GLU A 223 -18.03 22.86 -21.14
N LYS A 224 -17.65 22.65 -19.87
CA LYS A 224 -16.37 23.10 -19.32
C LYS A 224 -15.18 22.22 -19.75
N ARG A 225 -15.46 21.13 -20.45
CA ARG A 225 -14.47 20.14 -20.84
C ARG A 225 -13.60 19.65 -19.68
N THR A 226 -14.23 19.17 -18.63
CA THR A 226 -13.53 18.63 -17.45
C THR A 226 -14.07 17.27 -17.03
N ILE A 227 -13.18 16.48 -16.44
CA ILE A 227 -13.47 15.19 -15.82
C ILE A 227 -12.98 15.22 -14.37
N THR A 228 -13.87 14.93 -13.42
CA THR A 228 -13.55 14.93 -11.98
C THR A 228 -13.45 13.51 -11.45
N ILE A 229 -12.35 13.19 -10.82
CA ILE A 229 -12.16 11.92 -10.10
C ILE A 229 -12.53 12.16 -8.64
N ALA A 230 -13.68 11.63 -8.21
CA ALA A 230 -14.21 11.81 -6.86
C ALA A 230 -14.47 10.50 -6.13
N GLU A 231 -14.91 9.47 -6.84
CA GLU A 231 -15.29 8.18 -6.27
C GLU A 231 -14.47 7.03 -6.86
N THR A 232 -14.40 5.93 -6.15
CA THR A 232 -13.70 4.72 -6.59
C THR A 232 -14.58 3.49 -6.38
N LEU A 233 -14.58 2.57 -7.35
CA LEU A 233 -15.26 1.28 -7.24
C LEU A 233 -14.29 0.23 -6.71
N GLN A 234 -14.55 -0.26 -5.50
CA GLN A 234 -13.70 -1.24 -4.81
C GLN A 234 -14.30 -2.65 -4.90
N GLN A 235 -13.44 -3.64 -5.07
CA GLN A 235 -13.85 -5.05 -5.06
C GLN A 235 -14.08 -5.51 -3.61
N CYS A 236 -15.20 -6.19 -3.35
CA CYS A 236 -15.45 -6.90 -2.09
C CYS A 236 -15.87 -8.35 -2.33
N VAL A 237 -16.06 -9.11 -1.24
CA VAL A 237 -16.65 -10.46 -1.34
C VAL A 237 -18.10 -10.32 -1.76
N GLY A 238 -18.49 -11.04 -2.81
CA GLY A 238 -19.86 -11.00 -3.34
C GLY A 238 -20.17 -9.81 -4.26
N GLY A 239 -19.19 -8.88 -4.53
CA GLY A 239 -19.48 -7.75 -5.41
C GLY A 239 -18.47 -6.63 -5.36
N SER A 240 -18.97 -5.42 -5.44
CA SER A 240 -18.18 -4.19 -5.33
C SER A 240 -18.95 -3.12 -4.54
N TYR A 241 -18.24 -2.19 -3.96
CA TYR A 241 -18.79 -1.04 -3.26
C TYR A 241 -18.09 0.25 -3.68
N VAL A 242 -18.80 1.37 -3.53
CA VAL A 242 -18.27 2.70 -3.82
C VAL A 242 -17.62 3.27 -2.58
N GLU A 243 -16.48 3.87 -2.76
CA GLU A 243 -15.73 4.55 -1.71
C GLU A 243 -15.26 5.90 -2.25
N ASP A 244 -15.35 6.96 -1.46
CA ASP A 244 -14.75 8.24 -1.79
C ASP A 244 -13.23 8.11 -1.96
N THR A 245 -12.63 8.99 -2.74
CA THR A 245 -11.17 8.98 -2.91
C THR A 245 -10.47 9.13 -1.56
N LYS A 246 -9.40 8.33 -1.34
CA LYS A 246 -8.74 8.17 -0.03
C LYS A 246 -8.11 9.45 0.54
N THR A 247 -7.77 10.41 -0.31
CA THR A 247 -7.06 11.63 0.06
C THR A 247 -7.55 12.78 -0.82
N GLU A 248 -7.43 14.01 -0.34
CA GLU A 248 -7.70 15.22 -1.14
C GLU A 248 -6.89 15.23 -2.44
N SER A 249 -5.64 14.77 -2.41
CA SER A 249 -4.79 14.66 -3.61
C SER A 249 -5.30 13.65 -4.64
N SER A 250 -6.16 12.70 -4.23
CA SER A 250 -6.78 11.75 -5.15
C SER A 250 -8.02 12.34 -5.83
N ARG A 251 -8.68 13.31 -5.21
CA ARG A 251 -9.75 14.09 -5.83
C ARG A 251 -9.12 15.16 -6.72
N ARG A 252 -9.33 15.04 -8.00
CA ARG A 252 -8.74 15.95 -8.97
C ARG A 252 -9.69 16.21 -10.15
N VAL A 253 -9.55 17.40 -10.70
CA VAL A 253 -10.23 17.80 -11.93
C VAL A 253 -9.18 17.83 -13.03
N LEU A 254 -9.45 17.15 -14.13
CA LEU A 254 -8.57 17.06 -15.29
C LEU A 254 -9.28 17.64 -16.52
N PRO A 255 -8.55 18.25 -17.46
CA PRO A 255 -9.14 18.66 -18.72
C PRO A 255 -9.59 17.43 -19.52
N LEU A 256 -10.74 17.53 -20.17
CA LEU A 256 -11.26 16.50 -21.06
C LEU A 256 -10.56 16.63 -22.42
N THR A 257 -9.67 15.70 -22.73
CA THR A 257 -8.97 15.65 -24.03
C THR A 257 -9.97 15.40 -25.16
N GLN A 258 -9.69 15.85 -26.38
CA GLN A 258 -10.60 15.62 -27.51
C GLN A 258 -10.88 14.14 -27.71
N GLN A 259 -9.86 13.30 -27.66
CA GLN A 259 -10.03 11.83 -27.77
C GLN A 259 -10.97 11.27 -26.70
N ALA A 260 -10.80 11.69 -25.43
CA ALA A 260 -11.67 11.23 -24.36
C ALA A 260 -13.10 11.78 -24.50
N TYR A 261 -13.25 13.01 -24.99
CA TYR A 261 -14.55 13.59 -25.28
C TYR A 261 -15.31 12.74 -26.30
N ASP A 262 -14.69 12.41 -27.42
CA ASP A 262 -15.31 11.61 -28.49
C ASP A 262 -15.68 10.21 -28.01
N LEU A 263 -14.79 9.55 -27.25
CA LEU A 263 -15.04 8.25 -26.64
C LEU A 263 -16.24 8.28 -25.68
N LEU A 264 -16.31 9.30 -24.84
CA LEU A 264 -17.36 9.43 -23.83
C LEU A 264 -18.70 9.81 -24.47
N MET A 265 -18.73 10.64 -25.50
CA MET A 265 -19.93 10.95 -26.25
C MET A 265 -20.49 9.69 -26.93
N THR A 266 -19.65 8.95 -27.62
CA THR A 266 -20.03 7.66 -28.24
C THR A 266 -20.57 6.67 -27.21
N GLN A 267 -19.91 6.54 -26.06
CA GLN A 267 -20.38 5.67 -24.98
C GLN A 267 -21.74 6.11 -24.42
N ARG A 268 -21.95 7.41 -24.26
CA ARG A 268 -23.21 7.96 -23.77
C ARG A 268 -24.36 7.65 -24.72
N GLU A 269 -24.14 7.86 -26.01
CA GLU A 269 -25.12 7.55 -27.06
C GLU A 269 -25.43 6.06 -27.08
N MET A 270 -24.41 5.20 -27.02
CA MET A 270 -24.61 3.74 -26.94
C MET A 270 -25.40 3.31 -25.70
N GLN A 271 -25.15 3.91 -24.54
CA GLN A 271 -25.92 3.59 -23.32
C GLN A 271 -27.38 4.05 -23.43
N ILE A 272 -27.64 5.22 -24.00
CA ILE A 272 -29.02 5.73 -24.25
C ILE A 272 -29.77 4.78 -25.17
N GLU A 273 -29.16 4.38 -26.28
CA GLU A 273 -29.81 3.49 -27.24
C GLU A 273 -30.04 2.07 -26.66
N ARG A 274 -29.08 1.51 -25.95
CA ARG A 274 -29.26 0.24 -25.25
C ARG A 274 -30.37 0.31 -24.20
N SER A 275 -30.43 1.40 -23.44
CA SER A 275 -31.52 1.62 -22.47
C SER A 275 -32.90 1.69 -23.14
N ARG A 276 -32.97 2.30 -24.33
CA ARG A 276 -34.19 2.40 -25.12
C ARG A 276 -34.63 1.03 -25.64
N VAL A 277 -33.68 0.26 -26.20
CA VAL A 277 -33.96 -1.06 -26.78
C VAL A 277 -34.31 -2.08 -25.70
N MET A 278 -33.59 -2.12 -24.59
CA MET A 278 -33.80 -3.10 -23.51
C MET A 278 -34.92 -2.74 -22.55
N GLY A 279 -35.35 -1.49 -22.51
CA GLY A 279 -36.45 -1.01 -21.68
C GLY A 279 -36.25 -1.35 -20.19
N CYS A 280 -37.16 -2.12 -19.60
CA CYS A 280 -37.13 -2.51 -18.19
C CYS A 280 -35.99 -3.49 -17.83
N TYR A 281 -35.38 -4.14 -18.81
CA TYR A 281 -34.24 -5.04 -18.60
C TYR A 281 -32.91 -4.30 -18.52
N TYR A 282 -32.88 -2.98 -18.82
CA TYR A 282 -31.67 -2.17 -18.71
C TYR A 282 -31.49 -1.66 -17.27
N TYR A 283 -30.32 -1.94 -16.69
CA TYR A 283 -29.97 -1.46 -15.36
C TYR A 283 -29.54 0.03 -15.41
N LYS A 284 -30.45 0.93 -15.04
CA LYS A 284 -30.19 2.37 -15.02
C LYS A 284 -29.16 2.69 -13.93
N SER A 285 -27.97 3.10 -14.34
CA SER A 285 -26.88 3.51 -13.44
C SER A 285 -26.20 4.78 -13.99
N ASP A 286 -25.55 5.53 -13.12
CA ASP A 286 -24.79 6.72 -13.50
C ASP A 286 -23.35 6.40 -13.93
N TYR A 287 -22.99 5.10 -14.03
CA TYR A 287 -21.62 4.70 -14.37
C TYR A 287 -21.32 4.81 -15.87
N VAL A 288 -20.08 5.28 -16.16
CA VAL A 288 -19.57 5.40 -17.52
C VAL A 288 -19.19 4.02 -18.10
N CYS A 289 -18.50 3.20 -17.30
CA CYS A 289 -18.00 1.89 -17.71
C CYS A 289 -18.98 0.78 -17.30
N THR A 290 -19.87 0.38 -18.21
CA THR A 290 -20.92 -0.61 -17.96
C THR A 290 -20.89 -1.74 -18.98
N TRP A 291 -21.52 -2.85 -18.62
CA TRP A 291 -21.95 -3.87 -19.54
C TRP A 291 -23.03 -3.35 -20.50
N ALA A 292 -23.34 -4.15 -21.49
CA ALA A 292 -24.42 -3.83 -22.45
C ALA A 292 -25.80 -3.62 -21.78
N ASP A 293 -26.04 -4.32 -20.68
CA ASP A 293 -27.27 -4.23 -19.88
C ASP A 293 -27.27 -3.12 -18.82
N GLY A 294 -26.26 -2.25 -18.80
CA GLY A 294 -26.14 -1.13 -17.86
C GLY A 294 -25.52 -1.44 -16.51
N ARG A 295 -25.25 -2.72 -16.17
CA ARG A 295 -24.56 -3.07 -14.92
C ARG A 295 -23.11 -2.64 -14.99
N VAL A 296 -22.55 -2.17 -13.84
CA VAL A 296 -21.16 -1.74 -13.75
C VAL A 296 -20.18 -2.92 -13.94
N ILE A 297 -19.09 -2.68 -14.67
CA ILE A 297 -18.03 -3.67 -14.88
C ILE A 297 -17.30 -3.93 -13.56
N GLN A 298 -17.23 -5.19 -13.15
CA GLN A 298 -16.55 -5.56 -11.91
C GLN A 298 -15.03 -5.44 -12.03
N PRO A 299 -14.33 -4.94 -10.97
CA PRO A 299 -12.88 -4.74 -11.02
C PRO A 299 -12.06 -5.99 -11.36
N ASN A 300 -12.49 -7.16 -10.88
CA ASN A 300 -11.80 -8.42 -11.17
C ASN A 300 -11.99 -8.85 -12.62
N TYR A 301 -13.17 -8.58 -13.21
CA TYR A 301 -13.43 -8.87 -14.60
C TYR A 301 -12.47 -8.08 -15.52
N LEU A 302 -12.36 -6.76 -15.29
CA LEU A 302 -11.45 -5.91 -16.06
C LEU A 302 -10.02 -6.43 -16.01
N THR A 303 -9.52 -6.74 -14.82
CA THR A 303 -8.13 -7.21 -14.65
C THR A 303 -7.89 -8.56 -15.31
N LYS A 304 -8.84 -9.51 -15.16
CA LYS A 304 -8.73 -10.86 -15.73
C LYS A 304 -8.76 -10.82 -17.27
N ASN A 305 -9.67 -10.07 -17.85
CA ASN A 305 -9.77 -9.98 -19.31
C ASN A 305 -8.60 -9.22 -19.93
N PHE A 306 -8.15 -8.14 -19.30
CA PHE A 306 -6.93 -7.46 -19.74
C PHE A 306 -5.72 -8.41 -19.77
N HIS A 307 -5.53 -9.19 -18.70
CA HIS A 307 -4.47 -10.19 -18.65
C HIS A 307 -4.64 -11.27 -19.75
N GLN A 308 -5.86 -11.73 -20.00
CA GLN A 308 -6.13 -12.74 -21.03
C GLN A 308 -5.85 -12.23 -22.45
N ILE A 309 -6.16 -10.96 -22.74
CA ILE A 309 -5.84 -10.33 -24.03
C ILE A 309 -4.32 -10.28 -24.22
N LEU A 310 -3.56 -9.90 -23.20
CA LEU A 310 -2.10 -9.86 -23.29
C LEU A 310 -1.50 -11.26 -23.44
N LEU A 311 -2.05 -12.27 -22.78
CA LEU A 311 -1.61 -13.68 -22.94
C LEU A 311 -1.76 -14.19 -24.37
N ASN A 312 -2.76 -13.71 -25.08
CA ASN A 312 -3.07 -14.11 -26.48
C ASN A 312 -2.46 -13.12 -27.49
N SER A 313 -1.45 -12.37 -27.13
CA SER A 313 -0.79 -11.38 -27.99
C SER A 313 0.73 -11.40 -27.82
N ASP A 314 1.44 -10.76 -28.73
CA ASP A 314 2.89 -10.56 -28.66
C ASP A 314 3.30 -9.37 -27.76
N LEU A 315 2.33 -8.74 -27.07
CA LEU A 315 2.62 -7.62 -26.18
C LEU A 315 3.29 -8.09 -24.89
N PRO A 316 4.15 -7.25 -24.30
CA PRO A 316 4.74 -7.55 -23.00
C PRO A 316 3.66 -7.78 -21.93
N MET A 317 3.85 -8.79 -21.09
CA MET A 317 2.97 -9.04 -19.95
C MET A 317 3.14 -7.93 -18.91
N VAL A 318 2.14 -7.05 -18.86
CA VAL A 318 2.02 -5.94 -17.89
C VAL A 318 0.73 -6.11 -17.08
N ARG A 319 0.71 -5.59 -15.87
CA ARG A 319 -0.52 -5.55 -15.07
C ARG A 319 -1.40 -4.38 -15.53
N PHE A 320 -2.69 -4.45 -15.30
CA PHE A 320 -3.59 -3.32 -15.61
C PHE A 320 -3.11 -1.99 -15.00
N HIS A 321 -2.56 -2.02 -13.78
CA HIS A 321 -2.01 -0.82 -13.13
C HIS A 321 -0.75 -0.27 -13.84
N ASP A 322 -0.06 -1.10 -14.59
CA ASP A 322 1.15 -0.68 -15.32
C ASP A 322 0.81 0.18 -16.56
N LEU A 323 -0.46 0.25 -17.01
CA LEU A 323 -0.92 1.26 -17.97
C LEU A 323 -0.69 2.69 -17.47
N ARG A 324 -0.93 2.92 -16.18
CA ARG A 324 -0.63 4.19 -15.53
C ARG A 324 0.88 4.50 -15.53
N HIS A 325 1.71 3.48 -15.36
CA HIS A 325 3.15 3.62 -15.49
C HIS A 325 3.55 3.91 -16.94
N SER A 326 2.86 3.29 -17.91
CA SER A 326 3.07 3.58 -19.35
C SER A 326 2.74 5.03 -19.69
N THR A 327 1.57 5.53 -19.24
CA THR A 327 1.20 6.94 -19.42
C THR A 327 2.26 7.88 -18.83
N ALA A 328 2.70 7.61 -17.60
CA ALA A 328 3.71 8.43 -16.96
C ALA A 328 5.07 8.40 -17.68
N SER A 329 5.54 7.20 -18.12
CA SER A 329 6.79 7.05 -18.87
C SER A 329 6.74 7.81 -20.19
N ASN A 330 5.68 7.64 -20.95
CA ASN A 330 5.51 8.28 -22.26
C ASN A 330 5.42 9.80 -22.12
N LEU A 331 4.79 10.34 -21.07
CA LEU A 331 4.77 11.78 -20.79
C LEU A 331 6.17 12.32 -20.42
N MET A 332 6.97 11.54 -19.67
CA MET A 332 8.34 11.91 -19.36
C MET A 332 9.24 11.92 -20.61
N GLU A 333 9.07 10.97 -21.53
CA GLU A 333 9.77 10.95 -22.81
C GLU A 333 9.46 12.18 -23.66
N GLN A 334 8.25 12.75 -23.48
CA GLN A 334 7.82 14.03 -24.09
C GLN A 334 8.25 15.26 -23.29
N ASN A 335 9.19 15.12 -22.33
CA ASN A 335 9.72 16.20 -21.49
C ASN A 335 8.68 16.91 -20.58
N VAL A 336 7.55 16.27 -20.28
CA VAL A 336 6.61 16.80 -19.28
C VAL A 336 7.24 16.68 -17.89
N SER A 337 7.19 17.75 -17.10
CA SER A 337 7.82 17.77 -15.77
C SER A 337 7.19 16.73 -14.83
N ILE A 338 8.01 16.13 -13.95
CA ILE A 338 7.59 15.14 -12.97
C ILE A 338 6.47 15.68 -12.06
N VAL A 339 6.52 16.96 -11.73
CA VAL A 339 5.50 17.63 -10.90
C VAL A 339 4.15 17.61 -11.63
N ASN A 340 4.14 17.98 -12.91
CA ASN A 340 2.92 17.98 -13.72
C ASN A 340 2.37 16.55 -13.92
N ILE A 341 3.25 15.57 -14.19
CA ILE A 341 2.86 14.16 -14.28
C ILE A 341 2.27 13.67 -12.95
N SER A 342 2.90 14.01 -11.83
CA SER A 342 2.41 13.63 -10.49
C SER A 342 1.04 14.23 -10.20
N GLY A 343 0.81 15.50 -10.55
CA GLY A 343 -0.49 16.17 -10.44
C GLY A 343 -1.55 15.55 -11.34
N TRP A 344 -1.22 15.27 -12.61
CA TRP A 344 -2.10 14.59 -13.57
C TRP A 344 -2.57 13.25 -13.06
N LEU A 345 -1.63 12.44 -12.59
CA LEU A 345 -1.90 11.13 -12.07
C LEU A 345 -2.58 11.14 -10.67
N GLY A 346 -2.47 12.20 -9.89
CA GLY A 346 -2.92 12.27 -8.50
C GLY A 346 -2.07 11.36 -7.59
N HIS A 347 -0.74 11.51 -7.65
CA HIS A 347 0.17 10.94 -6.67
C HIS A 347 0.27 11.86 -5.47
N SER A 348 0.16 11.31 -4.26
CA SER A 348 0.30 12.07 -3.00
C SER A 348 1.71 12.62 -2.80
N SER A 349 2.71 12.06 -3.50
CA SER A 349 4.11 12.51 -3.47
C SER A 349 4.77 12.34 -4.83
N PRO A 350 5.49 13.36 -5.34
CA PRO A 350 6.33 13.25 -6.54
C PRO A 350 7.39 12.14 -6.44
N THR A 351 7.81 11.78 -5.23
CA THR A 351 8.75 10.69 -4.97
C THR A 351 8.22 9.34 -5.49
N THR A 352 6.89 9.17 -5.49
CA THR A 352 6.27 7.97 -6.08
C THR A 352 6.56 7.90 -7.57
N THR A 353 6.43 9.02 -8.29
CA THR A 353 6.78 9.12 -9.71
C THR A 353 8.29 8.90 -9.92
N LEU A 354 9.14 9.56 -9.14
CA LEU A 354 10.60 9.43 -9.23
C LEU A 354 11.11 8.00 -9.04
N ASN A 355 10.58 7.27 -8.07
CA ASN A 355 11.02 5.89 -7.76
C ASN A 355 10.80 4.91 -8.92
N PHE A 356 9.84 5.18 -9.81
CA PHE A 356 9.62 4.36 -11.00
C PHE A 356 10.63 4.68 -12.11
N TYR A 357 11.19 5.89 -12.13
CA TYR A 357 12.01 6.41 -13.24
C TYR A 357 13.50 6.56 -12.94
N ALA A 358 13.93 6.28 -11.71
CA ALA A 358 15.35 6.33 -11.31
C ALA A 358 16.29 5.45 -12.20
N HIS A 359 15.73 4.63 -13.07
CA HIS A 359 16.47 3.71 -13.94
C HIS A 359 16.54 4.13 -15.42
N THR A 360 15.85 5.19 -15.87
CA THR A 360 15.85 5.66 -17.29
C THR A 360 17.05 6.56 -17.65
N ASN A 361 18.16 6.40 -16.99
CA ASN A 361 19.14 7.46 -16.70
C ASN A 361 20.21 7.72 -17.80
N GLN A 362 20.42 6.87 -18.81
CA GLN A 362 21.52 7.11 -19.77
C GLN A 362 21.14 8.03 -20.94
N GLU A 363 19.96 7.87 -21.51
CA GLU A 363 19.50 8.75 -22.60
C GLU A 363 19.18 10.16 -22.09
N GLN A 364 18.60 10.27 -20.90
CA GLN A 364 18.37 11.57 -20.27
C GLN A 364 19.70 12.29 -19.96
N LYS A 365 20.72 11.57 -19.50
CA LYS A 365 22.06 12.16 -19.29
C LYS A 365 22.66 12.67 -20.59
N LYS A 366 22.51 11.95 -21.72
CA LYS A 366 22.96 12.43 -23.05
C LYS A 366 22.19 13.68 -23.46
N ARG A 367 20.87 13.71 -23.25
CA ARG A 367 20.06 14.91 -23.55
C ARG A 367 20.48 16.11 -22.70
N VAL A 368 20.72 15.91 -21.39
CA VAL A 368 21.24 16.99 -20.53
C VAL A 368 22.61 17.47 -21.02
N ALA A 369 23.51 16.56 -21.41
CA ALA A 369 24.80 16.94 -21.98
C ALA A 369 24.61 17.78 -23.23
N ASN A 370 23.78 17.37 -24.18
CA ASN A 370 23.49 18.13 -25.39
C ASN A 370 22.92 19.54 -25.09
N VAL A 371 21.98 19.63 -24.13
CA VAL A 371 21.43 20.93 -23.70
C VAL A 371 22.52 21.83 -23.10
N ILE A 372 23.44 21.27 -22.31
CA ILE A 372 24.58 22.01 -21.76
C ILE A 372 25.49 22.47 -22.88
N ASP A 373 25.80 21.59 -23.84
CA ASP A 373 26.64 21.94 -25.01
C ASP A 373 26.00 23.07 -25.83
N ASP A 374 24.66 23.00 -26.05
CA ASP A 374 23.93 24.07 -26.77
C ASP A 374 23.90 25.40 -25.98
N MET A 375 23.85 25.36 -24.65
CA MET A 375 23.87 26.55 -23.78
C MET A 375 25.26 27.22 -23.72
N ILE A 376 26.33 26.43 -23.81
CA ILE A 376 27.70 26.90 -23.64
C ILE A 376 28.39 27.14 -25.01
N SER A 377 27.82 26.69 -26.12
CA SER A 377 28.33 26.95 -27.45
C SER A 377 28.31 28.45 -27.71
N VAL A 378 29.42 29.12 -27.38
CA VAL A 378 29.71 30.50 -27.80
C VAL A 378 29.89 30.44 -29.31
N ARG A 379 29.02 31.10 -30.09
CA ARG A 379 29.22 31.34 -31.50
C ARG A 379 30.35 32.34 -31.74
#